data_ea43b17c1256e54917194c2ba12cc0d3
#
_entry.id   ea43b17c1256e54917194c2ba12cc0d3
#
_cell.length_a   1.000
_cell.length_b   1.000
_cell.length_c   1.000
_cell.angle_alpha   90.00
_cell.angle_beta   90.00
_cell.angle_gamma   90.00
#
_symmetry.space_group_name_H-M   'P 1'
#
loop_
_entity.id
_entity.type
_entity.pdbx_description
1 polymer ?
#
loop_
_entity_poly.entity_id
_entity_poly.type
_entity_poly.pdbx_seq_one_letter_code
_entity_poly.pdbx_strand_id
1 'polypeptide(L)'
;MPKKPFDPVVRIGLTVLLGGFTLIAGGMFLSRPDRTIPPFSIGSQEGTVVAVHVPAWTSDPDIETLIRRFQKVGASHHDFRSMKVRPTTPDDPATLYREVILYVFSDPQWTEPETLRRYLATQATADARQQLSVEEAAFRREFQRSARAGFTYSLGRTKGWLGPIPDPSTPEQRQNIQILFDDLVPS
;
A
#
# COMPACT_ATOMS: atom_id res chain seq x y z
N MET A 1 41.41 -50.99 -1.87
CA MET A 1 42.22 -49.77 -2.12
C MET A 1 41.90 -48.76 -1.06
N PRO A 2 42.84 -48.33 -0.21
CA PRO A 2 42.60 -47.33 0.84
C PRO A 2 42.39 -45.96 0.19
N LYS A 3 41.27 -45.28 0.49
CA LYS A 3 41.00 -43.91 0.05
C LYS A 3 42.01 -42.99 0.75
N LYS A 4 42.85 -42.27 0.00
CA LYS A 4 43.72 -41.23 0.55
C LYS A 4 42.87 -40.22 1.32
N PRO A 5 43.24 -39.87 2.57
CA PRO A 5 42.56 -38.84 3.32
C PRO A 5 42.74 -37.48 2.59
N PHE A 6 41.67 -36.70 2.54
CA PHE A 6 41.71 -35.35 1.99
C PHE A 6 42.68 -34.49 2.75
N ASP A 7 43.54 -33.76 2.01
CA ASP A 7 44.46 -32.76 2.54
C ASP A 7 43.72 -31.77 3.46
N PRO A 8 44.22 -31.47 4.66
CA PRO A 8 43.58 -30.57 5.61
C PRO A 8 43.35 -29.17 5.02
N VAL A 9 44.21 -28.71 4.11
CA VAL A 9 44.03 -27.41 3.39
C VAL A 9 42.79 -27.43 2.49
N VAL A 10 42.55 -28.55 1.80
CA VAL A 10 41.36 -28.73 0.96
C VAL A 10 40.07 -28.78 1.80
N ARG A 11 40.13 -29.41 2.98
CA ARG A 11 38.99 -29.43 3.92
C ARG A 11 38.64 -28.05 4.44
N ILE A 12 39.62 -27.25 4.84
CA ILE A 12 39.40 -25.86 5.30
C ILE A 12 38.81 -24.99 4.16
N GLY A 13 39.41 -25.07 2.96
CA GLY A 13 38.93 -24.34 1.79
C GLY A 13 37.49 -24.69 1.44
N LEU A 14 37.12 -25.97 1.45
CA LEU A 14 35.75 -26.43 1.16
C LEU A 14 34.75 -25.95 2.23
N THR A 15 35.15 -25.97 3.51
CA THR A 15 34.30 -25.52 4.61
C THR A 15 33.99 -24.00 4.50
N VAL A 16 35.02 -23.20 4.20
CA VAL A 16 34.86 -21.75 4.01
C VAL A 16 33.97 -21.44 2.79
N LEU A 17 34.18 -22.19 1.71
CA LEU A 17 33.41 -22.02 0.49
C LEU A 17 31.94 -22.40 0.67
N LEU A 18 31.67 -23.55 1.32
CA LEU A 18 30.31 -23.99 1.66
C LEU A 18 29.64 -23.03 2.66
N GLY A 19 30.34 -22.60 3.70
CA GLY A 19 29.83 -21.64 4.67
C GLY A 19 29.48 -20.29 4.04
N GLY A 20 30.37 -19.76 3.19
CA GLY A 20 30.11 -18.53 2.43
C GLY A 20 28.91 -18.66 1.50
N PHE A 21 28.79 -19.77 0.79
CA PHE A 21 27.66 -20.00 -0.12
C PHE A 21 26.32 -20.14 0.65
N THR A 22 26.35 -20.79 1.82
CA THR A 22 25.15 -20.92 2.68
C THR A 22 24.70 -19.57 3.22
N LEU A 23 25.65 -18.70 3.62
CA LEU A 23 25.33 -17.36 4.10
C LEU A 23 24.73 -16.48 2.98
N ILE A 24 25.30 -16.53 1.78
CA ILE A 24 24.78 -15.78 0.62
C ILE A 24 23.40 -16.30 0.21
N ALA A 25 23.24 -17.62 0.10
CA ALA A 25 21.97 -18.23 -0.26
C ALA A 25 20.89 -17.99 0.82
N GLY A 26 21.26 -18.08 2.09
CA GLY A 26 20.38 -17.76 3.22
C GLY A 26 19.99 -16.28 3.23
N GLY A 27 20.93 -15.37 3.01
CA GLY A 27 20.66 -13.93 2.88
C GLY A 27 19.74 -13.61 1.70
N MET A 28 19.97 -14.21 0.55
CA MET A 28 19.08 -14.07 -0.62
C MET A 28 17.68 -14.66 -0.37
N PHE A 29 17.58 -15.75 0.36
CA PHE A 29 16.29 -16.35 0.69
C PHE A 29 15.47 -15.49 1.66
N LEU A 30 16.12 -14.92 2.67
CA LEU A 30 15.51 -14.01 3.65
C LEU A 30 15.18 -12.64 3.04
N SER A 31 15.92 -12.23 2.01
CA SER A 31 15.70 -10.96 1.30
C SER A 31 14.68 -11.06 0.16
N ARG A 32 14.08 -12.25 -0.06
CA ARG A 32 13.04 -12.36 -1.09
C ARG A 32 11.86 -11.47 -0.74
N PRO A 33 11.46 -10.56 -1.63
CA PRO A 33 10.25 -9.76 -1.43
C PRO A 33 9.07 -10.71 -1.22
N ASP A 34 8.19 -10.34 -0.33
CA ASP A 34 6.96 -11.09 -0.05
C ASP A 34 6.14 -11.18 -1.34
N ARG A 35 6.25 -12.33 -2.04
CA ARG A 35 5.56 -12.57 -3.32
C ARG A 35 4.06 -12.74 -3.17
N THR A 36 3.55 -12.69 -1.95
CA THR A 36 2.11 -12.75 -1.68
C THR A 36 1.41 -11.44 -2.01
N ILE A 37 2.17 -10.33 -2.15
CA ILE A 37 1.62 -9.01 -2.49
C ILE A 37 1.96 -8.69 -3.94
N PRO A 38 1.02 -8.14 -4.72
CA PRO A 38 1.30 -7.67 -6.08
C PRO A 38 2.33 -6.52 -6.03
N PRO A 39 3.08 -6.30 -7.10
CA PRO A 39 3.95 -5.15 -7.20
C PRO A 39 3.12 -3.87 -7.13
N PHE A 40 3.56 -2.93 -6.31
CA PHE A 40 2.94 -1.61 -6.18
C PHE A 40 4.00 -0.53 -5.98
N SER A 41 3.63 0.70 -6.27
CA SER A 41 4.43 1.89 -5.97
C SER A 41 3.53 2.99 -5.37
N ILE A 42 4.13 3.80 -4.50
CA ILE A 42 3.50 5.05 -4.08
C ILE A 42 3.77 6.07 -5.18
N GLY A 43 2.71 6.54 -5.83
CA GLY A 43 2.81 7.58 -6.85
C GLY A 43 2.90 8.97 -6.21
N SER A 44 2.00 9.25 -5.27
CA SER A 44 2.02 10.50 -4.51
C SER A 44 1.43 10.32 -3.12
N GLN A 45 1.79 11.25 -2.24
CA GLN A 45 1.22 11.36 -0.90
C GLN A 45 1.12 12.84 -0.53
N GLU A 46 -0.07 13.25 -0.11
CA GLU A 46 -0.36 14.59 0.40
C GLU A 46 -1.04 14.48 1.77
N GLY A 47 -0.32 14.87 2.81
CA GLY A 47 -0.77 14.67 4.20
C GLY A 47 -1.05 13.20 4.51
N THR A 48 -2.29 12.90 4.89
CA THR A 48 -2.76 11.57 5.24
C THR A 48 -3.20 10.73 4.04
N VAL A 49 -3.32 11.34 2.86
CA VAL A 49 -3.85 10.68 1.65
C VAL A 49 -2.71 10.20 0.76
N VAL A 50 -2.79 8.94 0.37
CA VAL A 50 -1.77 8.23 -0.41
C VAL A 50 -2.39 7.66 -1.68
N ALA A 51 -1.84 7.99 -2.84
CA ALA A 51 -2.19 7.39 -4.11
C ALA A 51 -1.19 6.28 -4.48
N VAL A 52 -1.68 5.07 -4.63
CA VAL A 52 -0.92 3.86 -4.92
C VAL A 52 -1.17 3.42 -6.35
N HIS A 53 -0.10 3.20 -7.09
CA HIS A 53 -0.15 2.61 -8.41
C HIS A 53 0.10 1.11 -8.34
N VAL A 54 -0.74 0.34 -9.04
CA VAL A 54 -0.54 -1.07 -9.34
C VAL A 54 -0.57 -1.29 -10.85
N PRO A 55 0.17 -2.25 -11.41
CA PRO A 55 0.11 -2.55 -12.84
C PRO A 55 -1.31 -2.85 -13.31
N ALA A 56 -1.63 -2.50 -14.55
CA ALA A 56 -2.97 -2.67 -15.12
C ALA A 56 -3.44 -4.15 -15.16
N TRP A 57 -2.49 -5.09 -15.21
CA TRP A 57 -2.76 -6.53 -15.19
C TRP A 57 -3.03 -7.10 -13.79
N THR A 58 -2.89 -6.30 -12.72
CA THR A 58 -3.14 -6.77 -11.34
C THR A 58 -4.61 -7.11 -11.17
N SER A 59 -4.89 -8.34 -10.74
CA SER A 59 -6.26 -8.81 -10.53
C SER A 59 -6.89 -8.24 -9.24
N ASP A 60 -8.21 -8.25 -9.14
CA ASP A 60 -8.90 -7.79 -7.93
C ASP A 60 -8.56 -8.62 -6.68
N PRO A 61 -8.39 -9.97 -6.74
CA PRO A 61 -7.88 -10.75 -5.62
C PRO A 61 -6.47 -10.34 -5.16
N ASP A 62 -5.60 -9.95 -6.11
CA ASP A 62 -4.26 -9.46 -5.77
C ASP A 62 -4.35 -8.09 -5.07
N ILE A 63 -5.22 -7.21 -5.55
CA ILE A 63 -5.48 -5.92 -4.90
C ILE A 63 -6.08 -6.13 -3.51
N GLU A 64 -7.02 -7.07 -3.33
CA GLU A 64 -7.53 -7.43 -2.02
C GLU A 64 -6.40 -7.86 -1.07
N THR A 65 -5.48 -8.70 -1.56
CA THR A 65 -4.31 -9.14 -0.78
C THR A 65 -3.45 -7.96 -0.35
N LEU A 66 -3.25 -6.97 -1.23
CA LEU A 66 -2.55 -5.73 -0.91
C LEU A 66 -3.27 -4.93 0.18
N ILE A 67 -4.59 -4.73 0.06
CA ILE A 67 -5.41 -4.00 1.03
C ILE A 67 -5.39 -4.70 2.40
N ARG A 68 -5.52 -6.03 2.43
CA ARG A 68 -5.40 -6.81 3.68
C ARG A 68 -4.02 -6.73 4.30
N ARG A 69 -2.97 -6.56 3.50
CA ARG A 69 -1.61 -6.32 4.02
C ARG A 69 -1.53 -4.95 4.71
N PHE A 70 -2.12 -3.91 4.15
CA PHE A 70 -2.22 -2.61 4.82
C PHE A 70 -3.01 -2.71 6.13
N GLN A 71 -4.12 -3.45 6.16
CA GLN A 71 -4.87 -3.72 7.39
C GLN A 71 -4.00 -4.36 8.46
N LYS A 72 -3.27 -5.44 8.09
CA LYS A 72 -2.41 -6.16 9.02
C LYS A 72 -1.30 -5.28 9.59
N VAL A 73 -0.67 -4.46 8.75
CA VAL A 73 0.39 -3.52 9.18
C VAL A 73 -0.19 -2.45 10.11
N GLY A 74 -1.35 -1.88 9.79
CA GLY A 74 -2.05 -0.92 10.63
C GLY A 74 -2.42 -1.51 11.99
N ALA A 75 -2.96 -2.74 12.00
CA ALA A 75 -3.38 -3.40 13.23
C ALA A 75 -2.22 -3.84 14.13
N SER A 76 -1.07 -4.26 13.54
CA SER A 76 0.01 -4.86 14.31
C SER A 76 1.06 -3.86 14.80
N HIS A 77 1.39 -2.87 13.98
CA HIS A 77 2.57 -2.03 14.22
C HIS A 77 2.27 -0.52 14.14
N HIS A 78 1.12 -0.13 13.62
CA HIS A 78 0.76 1.27 13.31
C HIS A 78 1.85 2.01 12.50
N ASP A 79 2.75 1.27 11.85
CA ASP A 79 3.89 1.80 11.11
C ASP A 79 3.83 1.38 9.64
N PHE A 80 3.31 2.26 8.81
CA PHE A 80 3.19 2.03 7.37
C PHE A 80 4.47 2.29 6.56
N ARG A 81 5.61 2.60 7.21
CA ARG A 81 6.91 2.76 6.51
C ARG A 81 7.34 1.49 5.79
N SER A 82 7.03 0.33 6.36
CA SER A 82 7.26 -0.96 5.71
C SER A 82 6.51 -1.10 4.38
N MET A 83 5.42 -0.35 4.20
CA MET A 83 4.63 -0.25 2.99
C MET A 83 4.97 1.02 2.17
N LYS A 84 6.14 1.64 2.41
CA LYS A 84 6.65 2.84 1.72
C LYS A 84 5.81 4.11 1.90
N VAL A 85 4.88 4.13 2.82
CA VAL A 85 4.09 5.32 3.18
C VAL A 85 4.92 6.19 4.12
N ARG A 86 4.94 7.49 3.88
CA ARG A 86 5.64 8.45 4.75
C ARG A 86 4.83 8.70 6.03
N PRO A 87 5.50 9.01 7.16
CA PRO A 87 4.80 9.43 8.37
C PRO A 87 3.89 10.63 8.09
N THR A 88 2.65 10.55 8.56
CA THR A 88 1.63 11.60 8.35
C THR A 88 1.72 12.70 9.39
N THR A 89 2.44 12.46 10.48
CA THR A 89 2.75 13.41 11.54
C THR A 89 4.26 13.49 11.72
N PRO A 90 4.98 14.30 10.91
CA PRO A 90 6.45 14.33 10.92
C PRO A 90 7.05 14.79 12.25
N ASP A 91 6.30 15.56 13.04
CA ASP A 91 6.74 16.10 14.33
C ASP A 91 6.44 15.16 15.52
N ASP A 92 5.82 13.99 15.29
CA ASP A 92 5.59 13.02 16.35
C ASP A 92 6.82 12.09 16.47
N PRO A 93 7.58 12.18 17.59
CA PRO A 93 8.77 11.35 17.81
C PRO A 93 8.44 9.83 17.84
N ALA A 94 7.19 9.47 18.13
CA ALA A 94 6.72 8.09 18.07
C ALA A 94 6.42 7.61 16.64
N THR A 95 6.50 8.50 15.63
CA THR A 95 6.21 8.21 14.21
C THR A 95 4.87 7.50 13.99
N LEU A 96 3.90 7.80 14.83
CA LEU A 96 2.59 7.16 14.78
C LEU A 96 1.76 7.76 13.65
N TYR A 97 1.24 6.87 12.81
CA TYR A 97 0.25 7.24 11.81
C TYR A 97 -1.11 7.32 12.50
N ARG A 98 -1.64 8.52 12.68
CA ARG A 98 -2.98 8.72 13.26
C ARG A 98 -4.08 8.44 12.26
N GLU A 99 -3.81 8.77 11.00
CA GLU A 99 -4.73 8.57 9.90
C GLU A 99 -3.95 8.27 8.62
N VAL A 100 -4.42 7.28 7.86
CA VAL A 100 -3.93 6.97 6.53
C VAL A 100 -5.13 6.65 5.65
N ILE A 101 -5.25 7.39 4.55
CA ILE A 101 -6.26 7.16 3.52
C ILE A 101 -5.51 6.76 2.24
N LEU A 102 -5.81 5.60 1.70
CA LEU A 102 -5.10 5.04 0.57
C LEU A 102 -6.08 4.74 -0.56
N TYR A 103 -5.74 5.17 -1.75
CA TYR A 103 -6.47 4.86 -2.98
C TYR A 103 -5.56 4.14 -3.96
N VAL A 104 -6.06 3.07 -4.58
CA VAL A 104 -5.32 2.22 -5.53
C VAL A 104 -5.80 2.48 -6.94
N PHE A 105 -4.87 2.76 -7.84
CA PHE A 105 -5.14 3.02 -9.26
C PHE A 105 -4.28 2.12 -10.14
N SER A 106 -4.80 1.77 -11.32
CA SER A 106 -4.03 1.06 -12.34
C SER A 106 -3.46 1.98 -13.42
N ASP A 107 -4.00 3.19 -13.54
CA ASP A 107 -3.47 4.20 -14.45
C ASP A 107 -2.59 5.17 -13.65
N PRO A 108 -1.31 5.33 -14.01
CA PRO A 108 -0.36 6.17 -13.28
C PRO A 108 -0.76 7.65 -13.23
N GLN A 109 -1.52 8.17 -14.21
CA GLN A 109 -1.97 9.57 -14.21
C GLN A 109 -2.76 9.95 -12.95
N TRP A 110 -3.51 9.01 -12.37
CA TRP A 110 -4.29 9.23 -11.16
C TRP A 110 -3.44 9.22 -9.89
N THR A 111 -2.18 8.81 -10.00
CA THR A 111 -1.25 8.79 -8.86
C THR A 111 -0.23 9.93 -8.91
N GLU A 112 -0.34 10.83 -9.87
CA GLU A 112 0.53 12.01 -9.97
C GLU A 112 0.24 13.02 -8.84
N PRO A 113 1.27 13.72 -8.31
CA PRO A 113 1.12 14.68 -7.24
C PRO A 113 0.12 15.81 -7.56
N GLU A 114 0.15 16.32 -8.77
CA GLU A 114 -0.77 17.39 -9.23
C GLU A 114 -2.23 16.92 -9.23
N THR A 115 -2.46 15.70 -9.71
CA THR A 115 -3.78 15.06 -9.77
C THR A 115 -4.35 14.85 -8.37
N LEU A 116 -3.52 14.35 -7.44
CA LEU A 116 -3.92 14.15 -6.06
C LEU A 116 -4.24 15.48 -5.36
N ARG A 117 -3.39 16.50 -5.52
CA ARG A 117 -3.65 17.84 -4.95
C ARG A 117 -4.93 18.45 -5.48
N ARG A 118 -5.16 18.35 -6.79
CA ARG A 118 -6.40 18.83 -7.41
C ARG A 118 -7.63 18.13 -6.82
N TYR A 119 -7.57 16.82 -6.65
CA TYR A 119 -8.65 16.05 -6.01
C TYR A 119 -8.92 16.52 -4.58
N LEU A 120 -7.89 16.67 -3.75
CA LEU A 120 -8.02 17.12 -2.37
C LEU A 120 -8.57 18.55 -2.28
N ALA A 121 -8.19 19.43 -3.18
CA ALA A 121 -8.75 20.79 -3.26
C ALA A 121 -10.27 20.74 -3.56
N THR A 122 -10.71 19.90 -4.49
CA THR A 122 -12.15 19.74 -4.78
C THR A 122 -12.91 19.12 -3.61
N GLN A 123 -12.26 18.23 -2.85
CA GLN A 123 -12.85 17.64 -1.63
C GLN A 123 -13.03 18.69 -0.55
N ALA A 124 -11.99 19.48 -0.26
CA ALA A 124 -12.05 20.56 0.73
C ALA A 124 -13.13 21.60 0.41
N THR A 125 -13.30 21.94 -0.88
CA THR A 125 -14.35 22.85 -1.35
C THR A 125 -15.74 22.26 -1.10
N ALA A 126 -15.94 20.99 -1.39
CA ALA A 126 -17.20 20.30 -1.13
C ALA A 126 -17.52 20.17 0.36
N ASP A 127 -16.53 19.87 1.19
CA ASP A 127 -16.67 19.76 2.65
C ASP A 127 -17.01 21.12 3.27
N ALA A 128 -16.50 22.22 2.72
CA ALA A 128 -16.88 23.58 3.07
C ALA A 128 -18.27 23.99 2.56
N ARG A 129 -19.02 23.06 1.95
CA ARG A 129 -20.34 23.31 1.31
C ARG A 129 -20.32 24.40 0.25
N GLN A 130 -19.16 24.62 -0.35
CA GLN A 130 -19.03 25.52 -1.49
C GLN A 130 -19.41 24.80 -2.79
N GLN A 131 -19.96 25.54 -3.72
CA GLN A 131 -20.39 24.96 -5.00
C GLN A 131 -19.16 24.74 -5.90
N LEU A 132 -18.91 23.49 -6.26
CA LEU A 132 -17.89 23.15 -7.26
C LEU A 132 -18.34 23.62 -8.65
N SER A 133 -17.40 24.05 -9.47
CA SER A 133 -17.64 24.23 -10.90
C SER A 133 -18.01 22.89 -11.55
N VAL A 134 -18.66 22.95 -12.71
CA VAL A 134 -19.03 21.72 -13.47
C VAL A 134 -17.81 20.89 -13.80
N GLU A 135 -16.69 21.53 -14.14
CA GLU A 135 -15.43 20.89 -14.49
C GLU A 135 -14.79 20.21 -13.25
N GLU A 136 -14.75 20.87 -12.11
CA GLU A 136 -14.23 20.31 -10.85
C GLU A 136 -15.07 19.12 -10.38
N ALA A 137 -16.38 19.22 -10.47
CA ALA A 137 -17.28 18.14 -10.14
C ALA A 137 -17.13 16.93 -11.08
N ALA A 138 -16.89 17.18 -12.38
CA ALA A 138 -16.60 16.13 -13.35
C ALA A 138 -15.27 15.43 -13.05
N PHE A 139 -14.20 16.21 -12.82
CA PHE A 139 -12.88 15.69 -12.46
C PHE A 139 -12.93 14.85 -11.16
N ARG A 140 -13.59 15.36 -10.12
CA ARG A 140 -13.75 14.64 -8.86
C ARG A 140 -14.43 13.28 -9.07
N ARG A 141 -15.51 13.23 -9.83
CA ARG A 141 -16.22 11.98 -10.15
C ARG A 141 -15.35 11.00 -10.93
N GLU A 142 -14.57 11.51 -11.88
CA GLU A 142 -13.67 10.70 -12.67
C GLU A 142 -12.56 10.11 -11.82
N PHE A 143 -11.90 10.90 -10.97
CA PHE A 143 -10.91 10.43 -10.01
C PHE A 143 -11.48 9.33 -9.11
N GLN A 144 -12.67 9.54 -8.55
CA GLN A 144 -13.33 8.56 -7.69
C GLN A 144 -13.64 7.25 -8.41
N ARG A 145 -14.12 7.32 -9.65
CA ARG A 145 -14.45 6.14 -10.48
C ARG A 145 -13.20 5.36 -10.92
N SER A 146 -12.09 6.03 -11.11
CA SER A 146 -10.83 5.43 -11.57
C SER A 146 -10.12 4.63 -10.48
N ALA A 147 -10.49 4.82 -9.22
CA ALA A 147 -9.96 4.00 -8.13
C ALA A 147 -10.49 2.57 -8.24
N ARG A 148 -9.59 1.60 -8.02
CA ARG A 148 -9.90 0.17 -8.00
C ARG A 148 -10.10 -0.36 -6.60
N ALA A 149 -9.55 0.31 -5.59
CA ALA A 149 -9.67 -0.07 -4.20
C ALA A 149 -9.32 1.11 -3.30
N GLY A 150 -9.63 0.97 -2.03
CA GLY A 150 -9.15 1.90 -1.03
C GLY A 150 -9.04 1.28 0.35
N PHE A 151 -8.30 1.97 1.19
CA PHE A 151 -8.08 1.60 2.58
C PHE A 151 -8.06 2.87 3.43
N THR A 152 -8.68 2.80 4.59
CA THR A 152 -8.57 3.86 5.60
C THR A 152 -8.16 3.27 6.93
N TYR A 153 -7.27 3.97 7.60
CA TYR A 153 -6.92 3.76 9.00
C TYR A 153 -7.11 5.08 9.73
N SER A 154 -7.95 5.11 10.75
CA SER A 154 -8.19 6.31 11.54
C SER A 154 -8.72 5.93 12.92
N LEU A 155 -8.20 6.53 13.97
CA LEU A 155 -8.67 6.36 15.36
C LEU A 155 -8.88 4.90 15.79
N GLY A 156 -7.97 4.01 15.40
CA GLY A 156 -8.07 2.60 15.73
C GLY A 156 -9.13 1.83 14.93
N ARG A 157 -9.65 2.39 13.84
CA ARG A 157 -10.55 1.71 12.92
C ARG A 157 -9.88 1.54 11.57
N THR A 158 -10.06 0.35 10.97
CA THR A 158 -9.61 0.05 9.62
C THR A 158 -10.79 -0.27 8.74
N LYS A 159 -10.80 0.26 7.54
CA LYS A 159 -11.79 -0.06 6.52
C LYS A 159 -11.09 -0.27 5.19
N GLY A 160 -11.47 -1.35 4.49
CA GLY A 160 -10.96 -1.67 3.17
C GLY A 160 -12.08 -2.03 2.22
N TRP A 161 -11.94 -1.63 0.95
CA TRP A 161 -12.92 -1.94 -0.09
C TRP A 161 -12.26 -2.14 -1.46
N LEU A 162 -12.93 -2.89 -2.32
CA LEU A 162 -12.67 -2.93 -3.76
C LEU A 162 -13.71 -2.09 -4.50
N GLY A 163 -13.29 -1.46 -5.58
CA GLY A 163 -14.11 -0.58 -6.40
C GLY A 163 -13.82 0.90 -6.21
N PRO A 164 -14.66 1.77 -6.76
CA PRO A 164 -14.49 3.22 -6.72
C PRO A 164 -14.49 3.78 -5.29
N ILE A 165 -14.01 5.03 -5.16
CA ILE A 165 -14.06 5.73 -3.88
C ILE A 165 -15.53 5.99 -3.52
N PRO A 166 -15.99 5.61 -2.31
CA PRO A 166 -17.37 5.84 -1.89
C PRO A 166 -17.74 7.32 -1.91
N ASP A 167 -18.78 7.68 -2.64
CA ASP A 167 -19.37 9.01 -2.59
C ASP A 167 -20.77 8.89 -1.95
N PRO A 168 -20.99 9.50 -0.77
CA PRO A 168 -22.29 9.44 -0.11
C PRO A 168 -23.42 10.10 -0.92
N SER A 169 -23.08 11.01 -1.84
CA SER A 169 -24.03 11.72 -2.68
C SER A 169 -24.52 10.92 -3.90
N THR A 170 -23.86 9.80 -4.24
CA THR A 170 -24.15 9.01 -5.45
C THR A 170 -24.56 7.57 -5.08
N PRO A 171 -25.86 7.29 -4.87
CA PRO A 171 -26.31 5.95 -4.44
C PRO A 171 -26.00 4.85 -5.45
N GLU A 172 -25.91 5.14 -6.73
CA GLU A 172 -25.58 4.18 -7.80
C GLU A 172 -24.15 3.61 -7.67
N GLN A 173 -23.22 4.37 -7.13
CA GLN A 173 -21.84 3.89 -6.92
C GLN A 173 -21.73 2.85 -5.81
N ARG A 174 -22.68 2.79 -4.88
CA ARG A 174 -22.67 1.80 -3.80
C ARG A 174 -22.82 0.38 -4.30
N GLN A 175 -23.42 0.15 -5.46
CA GLN A 175 -23.61 -1.19 -6.03
C GLN A 175 -22.30 -1.82 -6.54
N ASN A 176 -21.29 -1.01 -6.84
CA ASN A 176 -20.00 -1.46 -7.37
C ASN A 176 -18.87 -1.47 -6.33
N ILE A 177 -19.21 -1.32 -5.06
CA ILE A 177 -18.23 -1.30 -3.96
C ILE A 177 -18.39 -2.58 -3.14
N GLN A 178 -17.34 -3.36 -3.09
CA GLN A 178 -17.26 -4.53 -2.20
C GLN A 178 -16.46 -4.16 -0.95
N ILE A 179 -17.12 -4.11 0.20
CA ILE A 179 -16.44 -3.92 1.49
C ILE A 179 -15.72 -5.21 1.85
N LEU A 180 -14.43 -5.13 2.06
CA LEU A 180 -13.58 -6.25 2.45
C LEU A 180 -13.56 -6.45 3.97
N PHE A 181 -13.52 -5.36 4.70
CA PHE A 181 -13.55 -5.30 6.16
C PHE A 181 -13.89 -3.88 6.63
N ASP A 182 -14.39 -3.81 7.86
CA ASP A 182 -14.67 -2.56 8.58
C ASP A 182 -14.54 -2.86 10.09
N ASP A 183 -13.30 -2.88 10.59
CA ASP A 183 -12.93 -3.43 11.89
C ASP A 183 -12.37 -2.36 12.83
N LEU A 184 -12.65 -2.53 14.12
CA LEU A 184 -11.94 -1.83 15.18
C LEU A 184 -10.62 -2.55 15.44
N VAL A 185 -9.53 -1.79 15.45
CA VAL A 185 -8.20 -2.30 15.83
C VAL A 185 -8.13 -2.25 17.36
N PRO A 186 -7.91 -3.38 18.03
CA PRO A 186 -7.70 -3.36 19.47
C PRO A 186 -6.46 -2.52 19.82
N SER A 187 -6.62 -1.62 20.77
CA SER A 187 -5.57 -0.76 21.33
C SER A 187 -4.57 -1.56 22.15
#